data_c91c208c392dec2624449c5631a21a6e
#
_entry.id   c91c208c392dec2624449c5631a21a6e
#
_cell.length_a   1.000
_cell.length_b   1.000
_cell.length_c   1.000
_cell.angle_alpha   90.00
_cell.angle_beta   90.00
_cell.angle_gamma   90.00
#
_symmetry.space_group_name_H-M   'P 1'
#
loop_
_entity.id
_entity.type
_entity.pdbx_description
1 polymer ?
#
loop_
_entity_poly.entity_id
_entity_poly.type
_entity_poly.pdbx_seq_one_letter_code
_entity_poly.pdbx_strand_id
1 'polypeptide(L)'
;MTSGGIESQASVKQWAAGAGFDHDPAEVREQKLQILTDFCTKVEKQPDELVAFCILRKKATGERFLSVKRREAINGWLDEFAGEQGWTGKQAVVNANVVRSFLIHNGVLIQGSVWRG
;
A
#
# COMPACT_ATOMS: atom_id res chain seq x y z
N MET A 1 -13.57 -6.22 14.28
CA MET A 1 -12.64 -5.09 14.21
C MET A 1 -11.62 -5.34 13.15
N THR A 2 -11.93 -4.82 12.03
CA THR A 2 -11.18 -5.16 10.84
C THR A 2 -9.82 -4.50 10.75
N SER A 3 -9.73 -3.22 11.08
CA SER A 3 -8.46 -2.50 10.92
C SER A 3 -7.52 -2.68 12.10
N GLY A 4 -8.05 -3.05 13.26
CA GLY A 4 -7.22 -3.21 14.46
C GLY A 4 -6.15 -4.27 14.35
N GLY A 5 -6.36 -5.29 13.51
CA GLY A 5 -5.41 -6.38 13.35
C GLY A 5 -4.11 -5.99 12.66
N ILE A 6 -4.14 -5.01 11.74
CA ILE A 6 -2.94 -4.63 11.01
C ILE A 6 -2.12 -3.55 11.72
N GLU A 7 -2.72 -2.83 12.65
CA GLU A 7 -2.04 -1.74 13.35
C GLU A 7 -0.83 -2.18 14.16
N SER A 8 -0.78 -3.44 14.55
CA SER A 8 0.34 -3.99 15.31
C SER A 8 1.57 -4.27 14.45
N GLN A 9 1.43 -4.32 13.13
CA GLN A 9 2.55 -4.65 12.26
C GLN A 9 3.51 -3.46 12.13
N ALA A 10 4.80 -3.77 12.09
CA ALA A 10 5.85 -2.76 12.05
C ALA A 10 5.71 -1.82 10.85
N SER A 11 5.37 -2.36 9.68
CA SER A 11 5.20 -1.56 8.47
C SER A 11 4.05 -0.56 8.60
N VAL A 12 2.96 -0.95 9.25
CA VAL A 12 1.82 -0.07 9.46
C VAL A 12 2.18 1.04 10.45
N LYS A 13 2.92 0.71 11.51
CA LYS A 13 3.37 1.71 12.48
C LYS A 13 4.31 2.72 11.82
N GLN A 14 5.19 2.27 10.95
CA GLN A 14 6.11 3.15 10.23
C GLN A 14 5.35 4.08 9.29
N TRP A 15 4.35 3.56 8.59
CA TRP A 15 3.48 4.36 7.73
C TRP A 15 2.76 5.43 8.53
N ALA A 16 2.14 5.04 9.64
CA ALA A 16 1.39 5.97 10.48
C ALA A 16 2.27 7.11 10.98
N ALA A 17 3.49 6.80 11.41
CA ALA A 17 4.43 7.81 11.89
C ALA A 17 4.87 8.73 10.75
N GLY A 18 5.24 8.16 9.60
CA GLY A 18 5.73 8.94 8.47
C GLY A 18 4.66 9.77 7.77
N ALA A 19 3.44 9.27 7.73
CA ALA A 19 2.33 9.95 7.06
C ALA A 19 1.58 10.92 7.99
N GLY A 20 1.97 11.02 9.25
CA GLY A 20 1.37 11.97 10.18
C GLY A 20 -0.04 11.62 10.59
N PHE A 21 -0.32 10.34 10.83
CA PHE A 21 -1.65 9.89 11.26
C PHE A 21 -2.13 10.57 12.53
N ASP A 22 -1.21 10.97 13.40
CA ASP A 22 -1.56 11.67 14.65
C ASP A 22 -2.27 13.00 14.39
N HIS A 23 -2.07 13.58 13.23
CA HIS A 23 -2.67 14.84 12.84
C HIS A 23 -3.97 14.67 12.07
N ASP A 24 -4.30 13.43 11.66
CA ASP A 24 -5.53 13.16 10.93
C ASP A 24 -6.69 12.95 11.89
N PRO A 25 -7.91 13.35 11.49
CA PRO A 25 -9.11 12.95 12.23
C PRO A 25 -9.22 11.44 12.30
N ALA A 26 -9.83 10.93 13.36
CA ALA A 26 -9.99 9.49 13.56
C ALA A 26 -10.67 8.80 12.36
N GLU A 27 -11.68 9.45 11.80
CA GLU A 27 -12.40 8.91 10.64
C GLU A 27 -11.49 8.71 9.43
N VAL A 28 -10.59 9.66 9.20
CA VAL A 28 -9.64 9.60 8.08
C VAL A 28 -8.65 8.47 8.29
N ARG A 29 -8.13 8.36 9.51
CA ARG A 29 -7.19 7.27 9.85
C ARG A 29 -7.83 5.91 9.64
N GLU A 30 -9.04 5.75 10.12
CA GLU A 30 -9.76 4.48 9.99
C GLU A 30 -10.04 4.13 8.54
N GLN A 31 -10.39 5.11 7.74
CA GLN A 31 -10.63 4.91 6.32
C GLN A 31 -9.36 4.42 5.61
N LYS A 32 -8.23 5.05 5.90
CA LYS A 32 -6.95 4.63 5.32
C LYS A 32 -6.56 3.22 5.73
N LEU A 33 -6.73 2.90 7.01
CA LEU A 33 -6.44 1.56 7.51
C LEU A 33 -7.37 0.52 6.90
N GLN A 34 -8.63 0.87 6.71
CA GLN A 34 -9.59 -0.04 6.09
C GLN A 34 -9.24 -0.32 4.63
N ILE A 35 -8.85 0.71 3.89
CA ILE A 35 -8.43 0.55 2.50
C ILE A 35 -7.24 -0.41 2.41
N LEU A 36 -6.24 -0.22 3.26
CA LEU A 36 -5.08 -1.12 3.28
C LEU A 36 -5.48 -2.54 3.67
N THR A 37 -6.32 -2.68 4.69
CA THR A 37 -6.80 -3.99 5.15
C THR A 37 -7.50 -4.73 4.01
N ASP A 38 -8.40 -4.04 3.32
CA ASP A 38 -9.17 -4.65 2.24
C ASP A 38 -8.28 -5.02 1.06
N PHE A 39 -7.30 -4.19 0.74
CA PHE A 39 -6.35 -4.50 -0.31
C PHE A 39 -5.49 -5.71 0.06
N CYS A 40 -5.01 -5.76 1.29
CA CYS A 40 -4.22 -6.91 1.77
C CYS A 40 -5.03 -8.20 1.72
N THR A 41 -6.32 -8.12 2.05
CA THR A 41 -7.21 -9.27 1.96
C THR A 41 -7.33 -9.76 0.52
N LYS A 42 -7.50 -8.83 -0.42
CA LYS A 42 -7.61 -9.16 -1.84
C LYS A 42 -6.38 -9.90 -2.35
N VAL A 43 -5.19 -9.42 -2.00
CA VAL A 43 -3.94 -9.99 -2.51
C VAL A 43 -3.39 -11.10 -1.62
N GLU A 44 -4.09 -11.43 -0.55
CA GLU A 44 -3.73 -12.50 0.39
C GLU A 44 -2.34 -12.32 0.98
N LYS A 45 -2.01 -11.08 1.34
CA LYS A 45 -0.73 -10.73 1.97
C LYS A 45 -0.97 -9.81 3.16
N GLN A 46 -0.21 -10.03 4.23
CA GLN A 46 -0.21 -9.09 5.34
C GLN A 46 0.59 -7.83 4.93
N PRO A 47 0.38 -6.69 5.60
CA PRO A 47 1.14 -5.47 5.26
C PRO A 47 2.64 -5.68 5.22
N ASP A 48 3.22 -6.34 6.23
CA ASP A 48 4.66 -6.60 6.26
C ASP A 48 5.09 -7.47 5.07
N GLU A 49 4.26 -8.44 4.70
CA GLU A 49 4.52 -9.31 3.55
C GLU A 49 4.46 -8.54 2.24
N LEU A 50 3.55 -7.56 2.15
CA LEU A 50 3.41 -6.75 0.95
C LEU A 50 4.67 -5.92 0.70
N VAL A 51 5.23 -5.35 1.75
CA VAL A 51 6.51 -4.62 1.67
C VAL A 51 7.62 -5.57 1.24
N ALA A 52 7.74 -6.72 1.90
CA ALA A 52 8.77 -7.70 1.62
C ALA A 52 8.67 -8.26 0.20
N PHE A 53 7.46 -8.36 -0.33
CA PHE A 53 7.22 -8.83 -1.70
C PHE A 53 7.97 -8.00 -2.73
N CYS A 54 8.12 -6.70 -2.49
CA CYS A 54 8.77 -5.79 -3.44
C CYS A 54 10.28 -5.80 -3.33
N ILE A 55 10.85 -6.34 -2.25
CA ILE A 55 12.28 -6.29 -1.96
C ILE A 55 12.88 -7.65 -2.26
N LEU A 56 13.80 -7.69 -3.21
CA LEU A 56 14.49 -8.92 -3.58
C LEU A 56 15.97 -8.80 -3.24
N ARG A 57 16.68 -9.93 -3.27
CA ARG A 57 18.12 -9.97 -3.05
C ARG A 57 18.80 -10.57 -4.27
N LYS A 58 19.92 -9.97 -4.66
CA LYS A 58 20.77 -10.53 -5.71
C LYS A 58 21.45 -11.79 -5.19
N LYS A 59 21.39 -12.85 -5.95
CA LYS A 59 21.98 -14.14 -5.53
C LYS A 59 23.50 -14.05 -5.35
N ALA A 60 24.15 -13.27 -6.19
CA ALA A 60 25.62 -13.18 -6.18
C ALA A 60 26.15 -12.39 -4.99
N THR A 61 25.47 -11.35 -4.55
CA THR A 61 26.00 -10.41 -3.56
C THR A 61 25.18 -10.31 -2.30
N GLY A 62 23.92 -10.80 -2.33
CA GLY A 62 22.97 -10.62 -1.24
C GLY A 62 22.42 -9.19 -1.13
N GLU A 63 22.79 -8.32 -2.05
CA GLU A 63 22.35 -6.93 -2.05
C GLU A 63 20.85 -6.83 -2.32
N ARG A 64 20.15 -5.99 -1.55
CA ARG A 64 18.72 -5.75 -1.72
C ARG A 64 18.44 -4.80 -2.88
N PHE A 65 17.35 -5.05 -3.57
CA PHE A 65 16.88 -4.13 -4.60
C PHE A 65 15.35 -4.19 -4.70
N LEU A 66 14.77 -3.12 -5.23
CA LEU A 66 13.31 -3.07 -5.45
C LEU A 66 12.98 -3.67 -6.82
N SER A 67 12.06 -4.62 -6.82
CA SER A 67 11.65 -5.27 -8.06
C SER A 67 10.67 -4.39 -8.84
N VAL A 68 11.05 -4.04 -10.05
CA VAL A 68 10.17 -3.30 -10.96
C VAL A 68 8.93 -4.11 -11.29
N LYS A 69 9.10 -5.39 -11.62
CA LYS A 69 7.99 -6.26 -11.98
C LYS A 69 6.98 -6.41 -10.85
N ARG A 70 7.45 -6.54 -9.63
CA ARG A 70 6.56 -6.71 -8.49
C ARG A 70 5.81 -5.43 -8.16
N ARG A 71 6.45 -4.28 -8.32
CA ARG A 71 5.77 -3.00 -8.15
C ARG A 71 4.70 -2.80 -9.23
N GLU A 72 5.00 -3.21 -10.47
CA GLU A 72 4.01 -3.18 -11.55
C GLU A 72 2.83 -4.11 -11.26
N ALA A 73 3.11 -5.28 -10.68
CA ALA A 73 2.06 -6.21 -10.29
C ALA A 73 1.14 -5.56 -9.25
N ILE A 74 1.71 -4.86 -8.28
CA ILE A 74 0.91 -4.16 -7.26
C ILE A 74 0.03 -3.11 -7.91
N ASN A 75 0.56 -2.33 -8.85
CA ASN A 75 -0.24 -1.33 -9.55
C ASN A 75 -1.40 -1.97 -10.33
N GLY A 76 -1.16 -3.12 -10.95
CA GLY A 76 -2.23 -3.87 -11.60
C GLY A 76 -3.31 -4.33 -10.63
N TRP A 77 -2.89 -4.83 -9.45
CA TRP A 77 -3.82 -5.24 -8.41
C TRP A 77 -4.61 -4.06 -7.85
N LEU A 78 -3.98 -2.88 -7.76
CA LEU A 78 -4.67 -1.68 -7.31
C LEU A 78 -5.74 -1.24 -8.32
N ASP A 79 -5.45 -1.35 -9.60
CA ASP A 79 -6.44 -1.05 -10.64
C ASP A 79 -7.64 -2.00 -10.55
N GLU A 80 -7.38 -3.30 -10.36
CA GLU A 80 -8.44 -4.28 -10.15
C GLU A 80 -9.24 -3.99 -8.90
N PHE A 81 -8.56 -3.65 -7.83
CA PHE A 81 -9.17 -3.34 -6.55
C PHE A 81 -10.11 -2.13 -6.68
N ALA A 82 -9.65 -1.07 -7.34
CA ALA A 82 -10.48 0.11 -7.58
C ALA A 82 -11.74 -0.25 -8.35
N GLY A 83 -11.62 -1.10 -9.36
CA GLY A 83 -12.77 -1.59 -10.12
C GLY A 83 -13.75 -2.37 -9.26
N GLU A 84 -13.24 -3.24 -8.41
CA GLU A 84 -14.06 -4.04 -7.50
C GLU A 84 -14.79 -3.18 -6.48
N GLN A 85 -14.18 -2.08 -6.05
CA GLN A 85 -14.79 -1.14 -5.10
C GLN A 85 -15.75 -0.16 -5.77
N GLY A 86 -15.78 -0.13 -7.09
CA GLY A 86 -16.60 0.82 -7.82
C GLY A 86 -16.06 2.24 -7.82
N TRP A 87 -14.78 2.42 -7.52
CA TRP A 87 -14.16 3.74 -7.54
C TRP A 87 -13.85 4.16 -8.97
N THR A 88 -14.08 5.42 -9.27
CA THR A 88 -13.80 5.97 -10.60
C THR A 88 -13.11 7.33 -10.49
N GLY A 89 -12.42 7.71 -11.55
CA GLY A 89 -11.81 9.03 -11.67
C GLY A 89 -10.86 9.37 -10.54
N LYS A 90 -11.02 10.55 -9.99
CA LYS A 90 -10.15 11.05 -8.92
C LYS A 90 -10.20 10.18 -7.67
N GLN A 91 -11.38 9.68 -7.32
CA GLN A 91 -11.53 8.83 -6.14
C GLN A 91 -10.68 7.57 -6.25
N ALA A 92 -10.66 6.94 -7.43
CA ALA A 92 -9.84 5.76 -7.64
C ALA A 92 -8.35 6.06 -7.43
N VAL A 93 -7.88 7.20 -7.94
CA VAL A 93 -6.49 7.61 -7.79
C VAL A 93 -6.16 7.89 -6.32
N VAL A 94 -7.00 8.67 -5.65
CA VAL A 94 -6.76 9.04 -4.25
C VAL A 94 -6.72 7.82 -3.36
N ASN A 95 -7.67 6.90 -3.53
CA ASN A 95 -7.75 5.72 -2.68
C ASN A 95 -6.64 4.71 -2.97
N ALA A 96 -6.27 4.53 -4.24
CA ALA A 96 -5.12 3.68 -4.57
C ALA A 96 -3.83 4.27 -4.00
N ASN A 97 -3.71 5.59 -3.97
CA ASN A 97 -2.54 6.25 -3.41
C ASN A 97 -2.41 6.07 -1.90
N VAL A 98 -3.49 5.70 -1.20
CA VAL A 98 -3.40 5.33 0.21
C VAL A 98 -2.47 4.12 0.36
N VAL A 99 -2.64 3.09 -0.47
CA VAL A 99 -1.79 1.90 -0.45
C VAL A 99 -0.36 2.26 -0.90
N ARG A 100 -0.22 3.08 -1.93
CA ARG A 100 1.10 3.52 -2.39
C ARG A 100 1.84 4.31 -1.33
N SER A 101 1.13 5.18 -0.59
CA SER A 101 1.69 5.92 0.53
C SER A 101 2.27 4.97 1.59
N PHE A 102 1.52 3.92 1.92
CA PHE A 102 1.99 2.88 2.84
C PHE A 102 3.33 2.30 2.36
N LEU A 103 3.40 1.94 1.09
CA LEU A 103 4.62 1.35 0.52
C LEU A 103 5.77 2.35 0.51
N ILE A 104 5.52 3.58 0.10
CA ILE A 104 6.55 4.63 0.03
C ILE A 104 7.16 4.89 1.40
N HIS A 105 6.33 4.97 2.44
CA HIS A 105 6.82 5.20 3.80
C HIS A 105 7.57 4.00 4.37
N ASN A 106 7.51 2.86 3.70
CA ASN A 106 8.28 1.67 4.03
C ASN A 106 9.45 1.43 3.08
N GLY A 107 9.84 2.45 2.33
CA GLY A 107 11.01 2.39 1.46
C GLY A 107 10.76 1.80 0.08
N VAL A 108 9.53 1.50 -0.26
CA VAL A 108 9.18 0.97 -1.58
C VAL A 108 8.68 2.12 -2.45
N LEU A 109 9.55 2.62 -3.31
CA LEU A 109 9.18 3.70 -4.24
C LEU A 109 8.29 3.13 -5.33
N ILE A 110 7.05 3.57 -5.37
CA ILE A 110 6.07 3.10 -6.33
C ILE A 110 5.26 4.28 -6.85
N GLN A 111 5.09 4.34 -8.16
CA GLN A 111 4.31 5.40 -8.81
C GLN A 111 3.13 4.77 -9.52
N GLY A 112 1.99 5.40 -9.37
CA GLY A 112 0.80 4.99 -10.11
C GLY A 112 0.84 5.52 -11.53
N SER A 113 -0.13 5.09 -12.32
CA SER A 113 -0.34 5.64 -13.64
C SER A 113 -0.70 7.12 -13.50
N VAL A 114 -0.11 7.93 -14.37
CA VAL A 114 -0.46 9.34 -14.39
C VAL A 114 -1.89 9.45 -14.90
N TRP A 115 -2.73 10.12 -14.13
CA TRP A 115 -4.11 10.36 -14.57
C TRP A 115 -4.10 11.36 -15.72
N ARG A 116 -4.68 10.96 -16.83
CA ARG A 116 -4.72 11.77 -18.04
C ARG A 116 -6.16 12.07 -18.42
N GLY A 117 -6.87 12.49 -17.50
CA GLY A 117 -8.24 12.87 -17.51
C GLY A 117 -9.03 12.91 -18.74
#